data_444aef67ff44a8af5d80f7fc56e9d712
#
_entry.id   444aef67ff44a8af5d80f7fc56e9d712
#
_cell.length_a   1.000
_cell.length_b   1.000
_cell.length_c   1.000
_cell.angle_alpha   90.00
_cell.angle_beta   90.00
_cell.angle_gamma   90.00
#
_symmetry.space_group_name_H-M   'P 1'
#
loop_
_entity.id
_entity.type
_entity.pdbx_description
1 polymer ?
#
loop_
_entity_poly.entity_id
_entity_poly.type
_entity_poly.pdbx_seq_one_letter_code
_entity_poly.pdbx_strand_id
1 'polypeptide(L)'
;MNVVILGCGRTGARLALELSSKGHGVTLIERNPDSLRRLGKTDGFNIVIGNGLDIDVIERAKVAEADAFFAVTRGDNTNIMAAQIVQRMNKTAKVCVKVADPERAKAYRDMGMFCINASSLLAGLCRDWLLNEPYETIDKYNVLSKELEI
;
A
#
# COMPACT_ATOMS: atom_id res chain seq x y z
N MET A 1 -5.35 8.65 13.89
CA MET A 1 -5.52 8.84 12.43
C MET A 1 -6.54 7.82 11.92
N ASN A 2 -7.28 8.20 10.90
CA ASN A 2 -8.15 7.31 10.15
C ASN A 2 -7.40 6.83 8.90
N VAL A 3 -7.22 5.52 8.79
CA VAL A 3 -6.41 4.92 7.72
C VAL A 3 -7.26 3.97 6.90
N VAL A 4 -7.20 4.08 5.59
CA VAL A 4 -7.87 3.15 4.67
C VAL A 4 -6.81 2.31 3.97
N ILE A 5 -7.01 0.98 3.98
CA ILE A 5 -6.12 0.01 3.35
C ILE A 5 -6.89 -0.77 2.30
N LEU A 6 -6.47 -0.70 1.05
CA LEU A 6 -6.99 -1.49 -0.05
C LEU A 6 -6.17 -2.78 -0.19
N GLY A 7 -6.82 -3.91 0.09
CA GLY A 7 -6.27 -5.25 0.02
C GLY A 7 -5.90 -5.83 1.39
N CYS A 8 -6.51 -6.96 1.76
CA CYS A 8 -6.25 -7.72 2.98
C CYS A 8 -5.35 -8.95 2.70
N GLY A 9 -4.33 -8.76 1.86
CA GLY A 9 -3.26 -9.73 1.68
C GLY A 9 -2.30 -9.75 2.88
N ARG A 10 -1.16 -10.45 2.73
CA ARG A 10 -0.14 -10.52 3.80
C ARG A 10 0.32 -9.15 4.28
N THR A 11 0.58 -8.23 3.37
CA THR A 11 1.01 -6.86 3.69
C THR A 11 -0.11 -6.05 4.33
N GLY A 12 -1.30 -6.03 3.71
CA GLY A 12 -2.41 -5.22 4.19
C GLY A 12 -2.93 -5.68 5.55
N ALA A 13 -3.07 -6.98 5.77
CA ALA A 13 -3.48 -7.52 7.07
C ALA A 13 -2.44 -7.17 8.17
N ARG A 14 -1.15 -7.35 7.89
CA ARG A 14 -0.09 -7.01 8.83
C ARG A 14 -0.09 -5.52 9.19
N LEU A 15 -0.18 -4.66 8.18
CA LEU A 15 -0.26 -3.21 8.37
C LEU A 15 -1.49 -2.80 9.18
N ALA A 16 -2.65 -3.41 8.88
CA ALA A 16 -3.89 -3.16 9.61
C ALA A 16 -3.76 -3.50 11.10
N LEU A 17 -3.21 -4.68 11.42
CA LEU A 17 -2.99 -5.12 12.80
C LEU A 17 -2.04 -4.18 13.55
N GLU A 18 -0.93 -3.80 12.93
CA GLU A 18 0.06 -2.90 13.54
C GLU A 18 -0.49 -1.49 13.78
N LEU A 19 -1.24 -0.93 12.83
CA LEU A 19 -1.84 0.40 13.00
C LEU A 19 -2.96 0.39 14.03
N SER A 20 -3.81 -0.63 14.03
CA SER A 20 -4.87 -0.80 15.03
C SER A 20 -4.30 -0.95 16.44
N SER A 21 -3.21 -1.72 16.61
CA SER A 21 -2.55 -1.88 17.92
C SER A 21 -1.95 -0.58 18.46
N LYS A 22 -1.70 0.40 17.59
CA LYS A 22 -1.24 1.75 17.94
C LYS A 22 -2.38 2.76 18.13
N GLY A 23 -3.63 2.30 18.15
CA GLY A 23 -4.81 3.13 18.39
C GLY A 23 -5.30 3.93 17.18
N HIS A 24 -4.90 3.54 15.96
CA HIS A 24 -5.45 4.16 14.74
C HIS A 24 -6.74 3.48 14.31
N GLY A 25 -7.71 4.27 13.81
CA GLY A 25 -8.89 3.75 13.15
C GLY A 25 -8.54 3.18 11.78
N VAL A 26 -8.81 1.89 11.56
CA VAL A 26 -8.44 1.22 10.30
C VAL A 26 -9.69 0.73 9.57
N THR A 27 -9.83 1.16 8.32
CA THR A 27 -10.79 0.64 7.35
C THR A 27 -10.08 -0.22 6.33
N LEU A 28 -10.59 -1.42 6.08
CA LEU A 28 -10.10 -2.33 5.05
C LEU A 28 -11.10 -2.43 3.91
N ILE A 29 -10.62 -2.25 2.68
CA ILE A 29 -11.36 -2.59 1.47
C ILE A 29 -10.81 -3.90 0.94
N GLU A 30 -11.64 -4.93 0.84
CA GLU A 30 -11.24 -6.24 0.32
C GLU A 30 -12.34 -6.85 -0.54
N ARG A 31 -11.97 -7.36 -1.69
CA ARG A 31 -12.93 -8.00 -2.61
C ARG A 31 -13.29 -9.43 -2.21
N ASN A 32 -12.32 -10.17 -1.66
CA ASN A 32 -12.51 -11.56 -1.22
C ASN A 32 -12.63 -11.64 0.30
N PRO A 33 -13.84 -11.92 0.86
CA PRO A 33 -14.04 -12.02 2.31
C PRO A 33 -13.14 -13.05 2.98
N ASP A 34 -12.74 -14.11 2.30
CA ASP A 34 -11.84 -15.14 2.84
C ASP A 34 -10.47 -14.59 3.24
N SER A 35 -10.04 -13.51 2.62
CA SER A 35 -8.77 -12.85 2.95
C SER A 35 -8.74 -12.29 4.36
N LEU A 36 -9.91 -11.96 4.93
CA LEU A 36 -10.05 -11.38 6.27
C LEU A 36 -9.61 -12.34 7.39
N ARG A 37 -9.56 -13.64 7.13
CA ARG A 37 -9.01 -14.64 8.08
C ARG A 37 -7.61 -14.30 8.57
N ARG A 38 -6.85 -13.51 7.82
CA ARG A 38 -5.51 -13.07 8.20
C ARG A 38 -5.49 -12.09 9.36
N LEU A 39 -6.61 -11.47 9.67
CA LEU A 39 -6.75 -10.55 10.81
C LEU A 39 -6.99 -11.31 12.12
N GLY A 40 -7.39 -12.58 12.07
CA GLY A 40 -7.82 -13.37 13.22
C GLY A 40 -9.20 -12.91 13.71
N LYS A 41 -9.25 -11.79 14.44
CA LYS A 41 -10.50 -11.12 14.85
C LYS A 41 -10.70 -9.86 14.03
N THR A 42 -11.96 -9.57 13.70
CA THR A 42 -12.33 -8.40 12.89
C THR A 42 -12.94 -7.25 13.70
N ASP A 43 -13.18 -7.45 15.00
CA ASP A 43 -13.86 -6.52 15.92
C ASP A 43 -12.98 -5.30 16.09
N GLY A 44 -12.31 -4.72 15.57
CA GLY A 44 -11.50 -3.50 15.69
C GLY A 44 -11.29 -2.81 14.37
N PHE A 45 -11.89 -3.37 13.31
CA PHE A 45 -11.72 -2.87 11.96
C PHE A 45 -13.06 -2.48 11.35
N ASN A 46 -13.07 -1.43 10.57
CA ASN A 46 -14.15 -1.18 9.64
C ASN A 46 -13.85 -1.93 8.33
N ILE A 47 -14.75 -2.80 7.89
CA ILE A 47 -14.54 -3.66 6.73
C ILE A 47 -15.54 -3.30 5.65
N VAL A 48 -15.04 -3.02 4.46
CA VAL A 48 -15.83 -2.75 3.26
C VAL A 48 -15.52 -3.84 2.23
N ILE A 49 -16.49 -4.71 2.00
CA ILE A 49 -16.37 -5.73 0.96
C ILE A 49 -16.74 -5.10 -0.39
N GLY A 50 -15.83 -5.23 -1.36
CA GLY A 50 -16.04 -4.74 -2.71
C GLY A 50 -14.75 -4.51 -3.49
N ASN A 51 -14.93 -4.07 -4.73
CA ASN A 51 -13.81 -3.69 -5.60
C ASN A 51 -13.37 -2.27 -5.25
N GLY A 52 -12.09 -2.09 -4.90
CA GLY A 52 -11.54 -0.78 -4.53
C GLY A 52 -11.38 0.23 -5.67
N LEU A 53 -11.89 -0.08 -6.87
CA LEU A 53 -12.02 0.85 -7.98
C LEU A 53 -13.45 1.38 -8.15
N ASP A 54 -14.41 0.81 -7.43
CA ASP A 54 -15.80 1.24 -7.48
C ASP A 54 -16.00 2.43 -6.55
N ILE A 55 -16.57 3.49 -7.05
CA ILE A 55 -16.77 4.74 -6.31
C ILE A 55 -17.60 4.52 -5.05
N ASP A 56 -18.68 3.74 -5.13
CA ASP A 56 -19.54 3.43 -3.97
C ASP A 56 -18.78 2.70 -2.86
N VAL A 57 -17.82 1.84 -3.23
CA VAL A 57 -16.95 1.14 -2.27
C VAL A 57 -15.99 2.11 -1.59
N ILE A 58 -15.40 3.01 -2.37
CA ILE A 58 -14.48 4.05 -1.89
C ILE A 58 -15.22 5.01 -0.95
N GLU A 59 -16.44 5.42 -1.30
CA GLU A 59 -17.29 6.28 -0.46
C GLU A 59 -17.68 5.60 0.85
N ARG A 60 -18.11 4.33 0.81
CA ARG A 60 -18.40 3.54 2.02
C ARG A 60 -17.19 3.37 2.93
N ALA A 61 -15.99 3.34 2.36
CA ALA A 61 -14.74 3.30 3.12
C ALA A 61 -14.34 4.66 3.70
N LYS A 62 -15.10 5.73 3.42
CA LYS A 62 -14.85 7.11 3.90
C LYS A 62 -13.47 7.63 3.54
N VAL A 63 -13.03 7.35 2.32
CA VAL A 63 -11.72 7.76 1.82
C VAL A 63 -11.56 9.28 1.83
N ALA A 64 -12.63 10.03 1.58
CA ALA A 64 -12.62 11.50 1.60
C ALA A 64 -12.23 12.10 2.97
N GLU A 65 -12.41 11.34 4.05
CA GLU A 65 -12.13 11.74 5.44
C GLU A 65 -10.86 11.07 6.00
N ALA A 66 -10.17 10.27 5.20
CA ALA A 66 -9.00 9.52 5.65
C ALA A 66 -7.75 10.39 5.72
N ASP A 67 -6.94 10.16 6.75
CA ASP A 67 -5.61 10.77 6.88
C ASP A 67 -4.57 10.08 5.99
N ALA A 68 -4.78 8.78 5.71
CA ALA A 68 -3.89 8.00 4.86
C ALA A 68 -4.63 6.89 4.10
N PHE A 69 -4.12 6.58 2.91
CA PHE A 69 -4.59 5.49 2.06
C PHE A 69 -3.43 4.63 1.58
N PHE A 70 -3.58 3.31 1.72
CA PHE A 70 -2.58 2.34 1.28
C PHE A 70 -3.18 1.40 0.24
N ALA A 71 -2.64 1.38 -0.97
CA ALA A 71 -3.01 0.43 -2.01
C ALA A 71 -1.97 -0.70 -2.07
N VAL A 72 -2.32 -1.87 -1.50
CA VAL A 72 -1.37 -3.00 -1.30
C VAL A 72 -1.92 -4.34 -1.78
N THR A 73 -2.75 -4.32 -2.81
CA THR A 73 -3.25 -5.54 -3.47
C THR A 73 -2.14 -6.24 -4.27
N ARG A 74 -2.47 -7.33 -4.94
CA ARG A 74 -1.54 -8.01 -5.85
C ARG A 74 -1.33 -7.27 -7.18
N GLY A 75 -2.32 -6.49 -7.61
CA GLY A 75 -2.33 -5.89 -8.94
C GLY A 75 -1.81 -4.46 -8.94
N ASP A 76 -0.71 -4.22 -9.64
CA ASP A 76 -0.14 -2.88 -9.78
C ASP A 76 -1.13 -1.88 -10.39
N ASN A 77 -1.86 -2.29 -11.44
CA ASN A 77 -2.86 -1.44 -12.10
C ASN A 77 -3.97 -1.04 -11.12
N THR A 78 -4.47 -1.99 -10.32
CA THR A 78 -5.48 -1.71 -9.30
C THR A 78 -4.96 -0.74 -8.25
N ASN A 79 -3.74 -0.96 -7.77
CA ASN A 79 -3.13 -0.11 -6.75
C ASN A 79 -2.91 1.31 -7.25
N ILE A 80 -2.38 1.46 -8.45
CA ILE A 80 -2.11 2.76 -9.08
C ILE A 80 -3.42 3.50 -9.35
N MET A 81 -4.40 2.83 -9.97
CA MET A 81 -5.68 3.45 -10.31
C MET A 81 -6.45 3.88 -9.06
N ALA A 82 -6.51 3.04 -8.04
CA ALA A 82 -7.13 3.39 -6.76
C ALA A 82 -6.45 4.61 -6.12
N ALA A 83 -5.13 4.65 -6.11
CA ALA A 83 -4.38 5.78 -5.59
C ALA A 83 -4.68 7.08 -6.34
N GLN A 84 -4.77 7.03 -7.67
CA GLN A 84 -5.13 8.21 -8.48
C GLN A 84 -6.55 8.70 -8.19
N ILE A 85 -7.51 7.79 -8.02
CA ILE A 85 -8.87 8.13 -7.62
C ILE A 85 -8.86 8.83 -6.25
N VAL A 86 -8.17 8.23 -5.27
CA VAL A 86 -8.08 8.78 -3.92
C VAL A 86 -7.41 10.15 -3.89
N GLN A 87 -6.32 10.35 -4.61
CA GLN A 87 -5.64 11.64 -4.70
C GLN A 87 -6.53 12.75 -5.31
N ARG A 88 -7.48 12.38 -6.14
CA ARG A 88 -8.47 13.33 -6.67
C ARG A 88 -9.56 13.66 -5.66
N MET A 89 -10.02 12.66 -4.90
CA MET A 89 -11.09 12.81 -3.91
C MET A 89 -10.62 13.47 -2.62
N ASN A 90 -9.40 13.15 -2.19
CA ASN A 90 -8.81 13.65 -0.95
C ASN A 90 -7.36 14.05 -1.18
N LYS A 91 -7.14 15.34 -1.40
CA LYS A 91 -5.82 15.90 -1.69
C LYS A 91 -4.90 16.01 -0.47
N THR A 92 -5.43 15.82 0.72
CA THR A 92 -4.69 15.93 1.98
C THR A 92 -4.23 14.58 2.52
N ALA A 93 -4.85 13.48 2.07
CA ALA A 93 -4.46 12.15 2.48
C ALA A 93 -3.03 11.80 2.02
N LYS A 94 -2.29 11.15 2.92
CA LYS A 94 -1.04 10.49 2.53
C LYS A 94 -1.35 9.22 1.76
N VAL A 95 -0.92 9.12 0.52
CA VAL A 95 -1.19 7.96 -0.34
C VAL A 95 0.08 7.17 -0.59
N CYS A 96 0.08 5.90 -0.23
CA CYS A 96 1.18 4.96 -0.45
C CYS A 96 0.72 3.80 -1.33
N VAL A 97 1.51 3.48 -2.35
CA VAL A 97 1.17 2.49 -3.37
C VAL A 97 2.25 1.41 -3.45
N LYS A 98 1.83 0.15 -3.33
CA LYS A 98 2.71 -0.96 -3.66
C LYS A 98 2.70 -1.19 -5.17
N VAL A 99 3.88 -1.16 -5.80
CA VAL A 99 4.09 -1.45 -7.22
C VAL A 99 5.18 -2.50 -7.34
N ALA A 100 4.88 -3.66 -7.89
CA ALA A 100 5.82 -4.78 -7.99
C ALA A 100 6.80 -4.60 -9.15
N ASP A 101 6.35 -4.02 -10.24
CA ASP A 101 7.17 -3.70 -11.40
C ASP A 101 8.06 -2.48 -11.12
N PRO A 102 9.40 -2.61 -11.18
CA PRO A 102 10.31 -1.53 -10.81
C PRO A 102 10.30 -0.35 -11.78
N GLU A 103 10.12 -0.58 -13.07
CA GLU A 103 10.04 0.51 -14.08
C GLU A 103 8.79 1.34 -13.90
N ARG A 104 7.66 0.66 -13.66
CA ARG A 104 6.39 1.33 -13.33
C ARG A 104 6.51 2.11 -12.02
N ALA A 105 7.09 1.51 -10.99
CA ALA A 105 7.30 2.21 -9.73
C ALA A 105 8.13 3.47 -9.92
N LYS A 106 9.18 3.41 -10.75
CA LYS A 106 9.98 4.59 -11.11
C LYS A 106 9.14 5.64 -11.82
N ALA A 107 8.41 5.26 -12.88
CA ALA A 107 7.60 6.19 -13.66
C ALA A 107 6.58 6.93 -12.80
N TYR A 108 5.88 6.23 -11.91
CA TYR A 108 4.89 6.86 -11.03
C TYR A 108 5.53 7.68 -9.90
N ARG A 109 6.71 7.32 -9.41
CA ARG A 109 7.48 8.21 -8.49
C ARG A 109 7.90 9.50 -9.16
N ASP A 110 8.36 9.44 -10.40
CA ASP A 110 8.71 10.62 -11.19
C ASP A 110 7.50 11.55 -11.40
N MET A 111 6.28 11.00 -11.36
CA MET A 111 5.02 11.75 -11.38
C MET A 111 4.58 12.23 -9.98
N GLY A 112 5.38 12.03 -8.94
CA GLY A 112 5.10 12.49 -7.57
C GLY A 112 4.27 11.53 -6.70
N MET A 113 4.04 10.28 -7.13
CA MET A 113 3.33 9.28 -6.35
C MET A 113 4.31 8.55 -5.40
N PHE A 114 3.96 8.41 -4.13
CA PHE A 114 4.78 7.63 -3.20
C PHE A 114 4.57 6.13 -3.43
N CYS A 115 5.48 5.54 -4.19
CA CYS A 115 5.46 4.11 -4.54
C CYS A 115 6.54 3.33 -3.80
N ILE A 116 6.18 2.15 -3.28
CA ILE A 116 7.12 1.19 -2.72
C ILE A 116 7.22 -0.01 -3.67
N ASN A 117 8.42 -0.26 -4.19
CA ASN A 117 8.73 -1.49 -4.89
C ASN A 117 9.23 -2.55 -3.89
N ALA A 118 8.36 -3.50 -3.55
CA ALA A 118 8.66 -4.51 -2.55
C ALA A 118 9.81 -5.44 -2.97
N SER A 119 9.97 -5.70 -4.27
CA SER A 119 11.04 -6.55 -4.78
C SER A 119 12.41 -5.88 -4.66
N SER A 120 12.52 -4.62 -5.07
CA SER A 120 13.75 -3.85 -4.94
C SER A 120 14.15 -3.64 -3.48
N LEU A 121 13.16 -3.34 -2.61
CA LEU A 121 13.38 -3.20 -1.17
C LEU A 121 13.95 -4.48 -0.57
N LEU A 122 13.32 -5.63 -0.85
CA LEU A 122 13.77 -6.92 -0.33
C LEU A 122 15.15 -7.29 -0.86
N ALA A 123 15.40 -7.11 -2.16
CA ALA A 123 16.69 -7.40 -2.76
C ALA A 123 17.82 -6.54 -2.17
N GLY A 124 17.55 -5.24 -1.95
CA GLY A 124 18.49 -4.33 -1.30
C GLY A 124 18.82 -4.75 0.13
N LEU A 125 17.80 -5.07 0.93
CA LEU A 125 18.00 -5.56 2.30
C LEU A 125 18.82 -6.86 2.34
N CYS A 126 18.57 -7.80 1.43
CA CYS A 126 19.32 -9.05 1.34
C CYS A 126 20.79 -8.80 0.94
N ARG A 127 21.03 -7.89 -0.01
CA ARG A 127 22.38 -7.50 -0.43
C ARG A 127 23.17 -6.91 0.74
N ASP A 128 22.58 -5.93 1.42
CA ASP A 128 23.28 -5.21 2.50
C ASP A 128 23.55 -6.13 3.70
N TRP A 129 22.60 -7.05 4.00
CA TRP A 129 22.85 -8.10 4.97
C TRP A 129 24.04 -8.99 4.61
N LEU A 130 24.14 -9.43 3.34
CA LEU A 130 25.24 -10.27 2.87
C LEU A 130 26.59 -9.57 2.94
N LEU A 131 26.62 -8.29 2.58
CA LEU A 131 27.83 -7.49 2.52
C LEU A 131 28.24 -6.86 3.86
N ASN A 132 27.45 -7.05 4.91
CA ASN A 132 27.58 -6.37 6.22
C ASN A 132 27.58 -4.84 6.10
N GLU A 133 26.81 -4.31 5.16
CA GLU A 133 26.59 -2.87 4.98
C GLU A 133 25.42 -2.37 5.84
N PRO A 134 25.43 -1.11 6.26
CA PRO A 134 24.30 -0.53 6.98
C PRO A 134 23.08 -0.46 6.08
N TYR A 135 21.89 -0.72 6.63
CA TYR A 135 20.65 -0.59 5.87
C TYR A 135 20.41 0.86 5.46
N GLU A 136 20.01 1.01 4.21
CA GLU A 136 19.76 2.29 3.58
C GLU A 136 18.31 2.78 3.80
N THR A 137 18.03 3.99 3.36
CA THR A 137 16.67 4.53 3.35
C THR A 137 15.83 3.88 2.25
N ILE A 138 14.51 3.91 2.41
CA ILE A 138 13.58 3.35 1.44
C ILE A 138 13.76 3.95 0.04
N ASP A 139 14.10 5.24 -0.04
CA ASP A 139 14.31 5.94 -1.31
C ASP A 139 15.48 5.35 -2.10
N LYS A 140 16.55 4.96 -1.42
CA LYS A 140 17.71 4.31 -2.04
C LYS A 140 17.41 2.90 -2.51
N TYR A 141 16.63 2.13 -1.75
CA TYR A 141 16.20 0.79 -2.18
C TYR A 141 15.20 0.82 -3.34
N ASN A 142 14.43 1.88 -3.46
CA ASN A 142 13.45 2.02 -4.53
C ASN A 142 14.06 2.44 -5.88
N VAL A 143 15.34 2.78 -5.94
CA VAL A 143 16.01 3.14 -7.20
C VAL A 143 16.31 1.87 -7.98
N LEU A 144 16.00 1.89 -9.28
CA LEU A 144 16.53 0.88 -10.22
C LEU A 144 18.06 0.99 -10.26
N SER A 145 18.75 -0.12 -10.08
CA SER A 145 20.18 -0.14 -10.37
C SER A 145 20.36 0.07 -11.88
N LYS A 146 21.38 0.86 -12.27
CA LYS A 146 21.67 1.12 -13.69
C LYS A 146 21.91 -0.16 -14.51
N GLU A 147 22.26 -1.26 -13.85
CA GLU A 147 22.48 -2.57 -14.45
C GLU A 147 21.19 -3.33 -14.79
N LEU A 148 20.05 -2.87 -14.28
CA LEU A 148 18.71 -3.42 -14.56
C LEU A 148 17.90 -2.53 -15.52
N GLU A 149 18.45 -1.41 -15.98
CA GLU A 149 17.90 -0.64 -17.09
C GLU A 149 18.22 -1.39 -18.39
N ILE A 150 17.34 -2.31 -18.78
CA ILE A 150 17.40 -3.04 -20.07
C ILE A 150 16.73 -2.21 -21.14
#